data_d5f71b6fd3103ba06000f81ba31abc1e
#
_entry.id   d5f71b6fd3103ba06000f81ba31abc1e
#
_cell.length_a   1.000
_cell.length_b   1.000
_cell.length_c   1.000
_cell.angle_alpha   90.00
_cell.angle_beta   90.00
_cell.angle_gamma   90.00
#
_symmetry.space_group_name_H-M   'P 1'
#
loop_
_entity.id
_entity.type
_entity.pdbx_description
1 polymer ?
#
loop_
_entity_poly.entity_id
_entity_poly.type
_entity_poly.pdbx_seq_one_letter_code
_entity_poly.pdbx_strand_id
1 'polypeptide(L)'
;IGFDPRLHTKLMLKQFFQNTKCKLININYNLIDKIKKLPFLEKPKKIFVIKDKDAGEGKKSKINKLIKINKKNKIDIQFVTAPENVAWLLNIRGGDSDFAPLPNSYIILDRKKTLYLFCNLNKINTKTRKLLKNISVIDIKFVEKFLSNINNKKIQIDRLSCSILFKNILKKNNLIIDKQDPIYYLKCIKNNIEIKNTIKSHIFDGVALTKFIFWIKNNFKNRKITEIDAQTKLLSFRKKNKNFLSLSFPTISGTGSNGAIIHYKANKKTNKILKKGDL
;
A
#
# COMPACT_ATOMS: atom_id res chain seq x y z
N ILE A 1 17.05 -2.22 23.93
CA ILE A 1 15.75 -1.83 23.33
C ILE A 1 15.13 -3.05 22.67
N GLY A 2 13.90 -3.41 23.08
CA GLY A 2 13.13 -4.49 22.45
C GLY A 2 12.42 -4.01 21.18
N PHE A 3 12.33 -4.87 20.16
CA PHE A 3 11.57 -4.58 18.95
C PHE A 3 10.88 -5.83 18.38
N ASP A 4 9.73 -5.66 17.74
CA ASP A 4 9.04 -6.74 17.04
C ASP A 4 9.68 -6.97 15.65
N PRO A 5 10.30 -8.13 15.39
CA PRO A 5 10.98 -8.42 14.13
C PRO A 5 10.04 -8.52 12.93
N ARG A 6 8.72 -8.61 13.13
CA ARG A 6 7.71 -8.62 12.05
C ARG A 6 7.47 -7.23 11.48
N LEU A 7 7.66 -6.18 12.29
CA LEU A 7 7.31 -4.79 11.96
C LEU A 7 8.49 -3.97 11.46
N HIS A 8 9.73 -4.47 11.59
CA HIS A 8 10.94 -3.70 11.29
C HIS A 8 11.78 -4.40 10.22
N THR A 9 12.33 -3.59 9.32
CA THR A 9 13.42 -4.02 8.42
C THR A 9 14.77 -3.74 9.07
N LYS A 10 15.82 -4.42 8.61
CA LYS A 10 17.19 -4.13 9.08
C LYS A 10 17.60 -2.68 8.82
N LEU A 11 17.16 -2.12 7.69
CA LEU A 11 17.46 -0.74 7.32
C LEU A 11 16.79 0.25 8.28
N MET A 12 15.51 0.05 8.63
CA MET A 12 14.79 0.87 9.61
C MET A 12 15.48 0.89 10.97
N LEU A 13 15.87 -0.28 11.49
CA LEU A 13 16.56 -0.34 12.77
C LEU A 13 17.90 0.40 12.70
N LYS A 14 18.65 0.26 11.60
CA LYS A 14 19.88 1.03 11.42
C LYS A 14 19.61 2.53 11.44
N GLN A 15 18.62 3.01 10.70
CA GLN A 15 18.29 4.44 10.63
C GLN A 15 17.84 5.03 11.97
N PHE A 16 17.01 4.28 12.74
CA PHE A 16 16.51 4.79 14.01
C PHE A 16 17.50 4.69 15.17
N PHE A 17 18.37 3.68 15.17
CA PHE A 17 19.19 3.34 16.32
C PHE A 17 20.71 3.33 16.06
N GLN A 18 21.17 3.77 14.87
CA GLN A 18 22.61 3.76 14.54
C GLN A 18 23.49 4.58 15.50
N ASN A 19 22.92 5.62 16.12
CA ASN A 19 23.62 6.51 17.03
C ASN A 19 23.39 6.15 18.52
N THR A 20 22.74 5.03 18.80
CA THR A 20 22.50 4.58 20.17
C THR A 20 23.48 3.48 20.55
N LYS A 21 23.96 3.52 21.83
CA LYS A 21 24.78 2.43 22.40
C LYS A 21 23.92 1.26 22.92
N CYS A 22 22.60 1.27 22.66
CA CYS A 22 21.69 0.26 23.19
C CYS A 22 21.75 -1.03 22.38
N LYS A 23 21.75 -2.18 23.06
CA LYS A 23 21.55 -3.48 22.44
C LYS A 23 20.10 -3.62 21.97
N LEU A 24 19.93 -4.03 20.69
CA LEU A 24 18.61 -4.32 20.11
C LEU A 24 18.27 -5.80 20.29
N ILE A 25 17.10 -6.10 20.88
CA ILE A 25 16.65 -7.46 21.22
C ILE A 25 15.32 -7.75 20.52
N ASN A 26 15.25 -8.87 19.80
CA ASN A 26 13.99 -9.35 19.23
C ASN A 26 13.00 -9.71 20.33
N ILE A 27 11.78 -9.19 20.22
CA ILE A 27 10.65 -9.58 21.08
C ILE A 27 9.63 -10.30 20.20
N ASN A 28 9.34 -11.55 20.50
CA ASN A 28 8.48 -12.41 19.67
C ASN A 28 6.98 -12.07 19.74
N TYR A 29 6.60 -11.07 20.50
CA TYR A 29 5.23 -10.59 20.63
C TYR A 29 5.19 -9.06 20.64
N ASN A 30 4.10 -8.48 20.15
CA ASN A 30 3.90 -7.04 20.18
C ASN A 30 3.27 -6.64 21.52
N LEU A 31 3.97 -5.80 22.28
CA LEU A 31 3.48 -5.32 23.59
C LEU A 31 2.22 -4.46 23.45
N ILE A 32 2.10 -3.71 22.35
CA ILE A 32 0.93 -2.86 22.08
C ILE A 32 -0.32 -3.72 21.88
N ASP A 33 -0.21 -4.85 21.18
CA ASP A 33 -1.34 -5.76 20.96
C ASP A 33 -1.87 -6.38 22.26
N LYS A 34 -1.01 -6.50 23.29
CA LYS A 34 -1.43 -6.96 24.63
C LYS A 34 -2.23 -5.92 25.40
N ILE A 35 -1.91 -4.64 25.23
CA ILE A 35 -2.53 -3.53 25.96
C ILE A 35 -3.76 -3.03 25.23
N LYS A 36 -3.66 -2.88 23.91
CA LYS A 36 -4.74 -2.36 23.07
C LYS A 36 -5.58 -3.52 22.55
N LYS A 37 -6.78 -3.69 23.08
CA LYS A 37 -7.79 -4.51 22.38
C LYS A 37 -8.05 -3.83 21.04
N LEU A 38 -7.48 -4.39 19.97
CA LEU A 38 -7.71 -3.88 18.62
C LEU A 38 -9.22 -3.88 18.36
N PRO A 39 -9.79 -2.80 17.86
CA PRO A 39 -11.20 -2.79 17.47
C PRO A 39 -11.42 -3.91 16.47
N PHE A 40 -12.59 -4.54 16.56
CA PHE A 40 -13.02 -5.59 15.63
C PHE A 40 -12.59 -5.24 14.22
N LEU A 41 -11.77 -6.08 13.60
CA LEU A 41 -11.35 -5.89 12.21
C LEU A 41 -12.60 -5.74 11.36
N GLU A 42 -12.77 -4.59 10.72
CA GLU A 42 -13.80 -4.40 9.71
C GLU A 42 -13.78 -5.59 8.75
N LYS A 43 -14.98 -5.96 8.23
CA LYS A 43 -15.07 -7.06 7.25
C LYS A 43 -13.99 -6.90 6.19
N PRO A 44 -13.18 -7.93 5.92
CA PRO A 44 -12.05 -7.81 5.02
C PRO A 44 -12.49 -7.36 3.64
N LYS A 45 -11.98 -6.22 3.17
CA LYS A 45 -12.29 -5.68 1.85
C LYS A 45 -11.76 -6.64 0.78
N LYS A 46 -12.58 -6.95 -0.22
CA LYS A 46 -12.22 -7.91 -1.26
C LYS A 46 -11.09 -7.42 -2.15
N ILE A 47 -10.23 -8.34 -2.57
CA ILE A 47 -9.24 -8.10 -3.63
C ILE A 47 -9.95 -8.12 -4.98
N PHE A 48 -9.62 -7.17 -5.84
CA PHE A 48 -10.11 -7.12 -7.22
C PHE A 48 -8.93 -6.93 -8.21
N VAL A 49 -9.17 -7.33 -9.46
CA VAL A 49 -8.16 -7.26 -10.53
C VAL A 49 -8.48 -6.09 -11.44
N ILE A 50 -7.47 -5.26 -11.75
CA ILE A 50 -7.55 -4.24 -12.79
C ILE A 50 -7.37 -4.93 -14.15
N LYS A 51 -8.21 -4.57 -15.11
CA LYS A 51 -8.13 -5.10 -16.47
C LYS A 51 -6.84 -4.62 -17.15
N ASP A 52 -6.26 -5.45 -17.98
CA ASP A 52 -5.00 -5.12 -18.68
C ASP A 52 -5.13 -3.85 -19.55
N LYS A 53 -6.31 -3.62 -20.14
CA LYS A 53 -6.60 -2.38 -20.90
C LYS A 53 -6.52 -1.11 -20.06
N ASP A 54 -6.78 -1.20 -18.74
CA ASP A 54 -6.77 -0.07 -17.82
C ASP A 54 -5.39 0.07 -17.13
N ALA A 55 -4.65 -1.03 -17.01
CA ALA A 55 -3.28 -1.06 -16.50
C ALA A 55 -2.22 -0.78 -17.59
N GLY A 56 -2.57 -0.93 -18.87
CA GLY A 56 -1.67 -0.78 -20.02
C GLY A 56 -0.67 -1.90 -20.20
N GLU A 57 -0.49 -2.76 -19.20
CA GLU A 57 0.38 -3.94 -19.27
C GLU A 57 -0.17 -5.08 -18.42
N GLY A 58 -0.27 -6.27 -19.02
CA GLY A 58 -0.74 -7.46 -18.34
C GLY A 58 0.28 -8.07 -17.38
N LYS A 59 -0.22 -8.76 -16.35
CA LYS A 59 0.62 -9.42 -15.33
C LYS A 59 1.67 -10.36 -15.91
N LYS A 60 1.34 -11.10 -16.99
CA LYS A 60 2.29 -12.04 -17.65
C LYS A 60 3.52 -11.31 -18.17
N SER A 61 3.35 -10.14 -18.80
CA SER A 61 4.45 -9.31 -19.29
C SER A 61 5.31 -8.81 -18.13
N LYS A 62 4.71 -8.27 -17.08
CA LYS A 62 5.41 -7.78 -15.88
C LYS A 62 6.22 -8.88 -15.18
N ILE A 63 5.63 -10.06 -15.02
CA ILE A 63 6.31 -11.23 -14.45
C ILE A 63 7.50 -11.63 -15.32
N ASN A 64 7.34 -11.65 -16.64
CA ASN A 64 8.45 -12.00 -17.54
C ASN A 64 9.61 -10.98 -17.47
N LYS A 65 9.32 -9.67 -17.32
CA LYS A 65 10.36 -8.65 -17.09
C LYS A 65 11.13 -8.93 -15.81
N LEU A 66 10.44 -9.21 -14.71
CA LEU A 66 11.06 -9.54 -13.43
C LEU A 66 11.93 -10.81 -13.52
N ILE A 67 11.44 -11.86 -14.19
CA ILE A 67 12.21 -13.09 -14.42
C ILE A 67 13.48 -12.83 -15.23
N LYS A 68 13.43 -11.99 -16.27
CA LYS A 68 14.62 -11.62 -17.04
C LYS A 68 15.69 -10.98 -16.14
N ILE A 69 15.27 -10.07 -15.24
CA ILE A 69 16.16 -9.42 -14.26
C ILE A 69 16.75 -10.45 -13.31
N ASN A 70 15.91 -11.34 -12.76
CA ASN A 70 16.34 -12.38 -11.84
C ASN A 70 17.35 -13.35 -12.48
N LYS A 71 17.13 -13.76 -13.75
CA LYS A 71 18.05 -14.59 -14.50
C LYS A 71 19.41 -13.90 -14.69
N LYS A 72 19.41 -12.63 -15.11
CA LYS A 72 20.66 -11.84 -15.27
C LYS A 72 21.46 -11.77 -13.96
N ASN A 73 20.76 -11.62 -12.82
CA ASN A 73 21.39 -11.52 -11.49
C ASN A 73 21.63 -12.87 -10.82
N LYS A 74 21.37 -13.98 -11.52
CA LYS A 74 21.48 -15.34 -10.99
C LYS A 74 20.68 -15.56 -9.70
N ILE A 75 19.48 -14.96 -9.59
CA ILE A 75 18.56 -15.10 -8.46
C ILE A 75 17.65 -16.32 -8.72
N ASP A 76 17.52 -17.20 -7.74
CA ASP A 76 16.63 -18.36 -7.83
C ASP A 76 15.20 -18.00 -7.48
N ILE A 77 15.03 -17.18 -6.44
CA ILE A 77 13.73 -16.77 -5.91
C ILE A 77 13.73 -15.28 -5.65
N GLN A 78 12.68 -14.60 -6.10
CA GLN A 78 12.33 -13.25 -5.68
C GLN A 78 11.23 -13.31 -4.62
N PHE A 79 11.49 -12.81 -3.42
CA PHE A 79 10.47 -12.62 -2.40
C PHE A 79 10.04 -11.15 -2.36
N VAL A 80 8.81 -10.88 -2.79
CA VAL A 80 8.21 -9.53 -2.86
C VAL A 80 7.37 -9.31 -1.62
N THR A 81 7.76 -8.34 -0.79
CA THR A 81 7.11 -8.05 0.49
C THR A 81 6.39 -6.70 0.52
N ALA A 82 6.70 -5.79 -0.40
CA ALA A 82 6.01 -4.52 -0.51
C ALA A 82 4.61 -4.68 -1.13
N PRO A 83 3.50 -4.35 -0.43
CA PRO A 83 2.15 -4.53 -0.93
C PRO A 83 1.88 -3.81 -2.26
N GLU A 84 2.48 -2.63 -2.46
CA GLU A 84 2.37 -1.87 -3.70
C GLU A 84 3.09 -2.55 -4.88
N ASN A 85 4.17 -3.29 -4.63
CA ASN A 85 4.88 -4.05 -5.65
C ASN A 85 4.08 -5.30 -6.04
N VAL A 86 3.47 -5.98 -5.06
CA VAL A 86 2.52 -7.08 -5.30
C VAL A 86 1.33 -6.60 -6.12
N ALA A 87 0.72 -5.49 -5.71
CA ALA A 87 -0.44 -4.90 -6.38
C ALA A 87 -0.15 -4.53 -7.84
N TRP A 88 1.03 -3.93 -8.10
CA TRP A 88 1.45 -3.57 -9.45
C TRP A 88 1.76 -4.80 -10.31
N LEU A 89 2.53 -5.77 -9.78
CA LEU A 89 2.97 -6.94 -10.53
C LEU A 89 1.80 -7.80 -11.01
N LEU A 90 0.77 -7.96 -10.18
CA LEU A 90 -0.39 -8.81 -10.48
C LEU A 90 -1.62 -8.04 -10.99
N ASN A 91 -1.54 -6.72 -11.13
CA ASN A 91 -2.68 -5.85 -11.43
C ASN A 91 -3.85 -6.04 -10.44
N ILE A 92 -3.55 -6.26 -9.16
CA ILE A 92 -4.57 -6.39 -8.11
C ILE A 92 -4.64 -5.15 -7.23
N ARG A 93 -5.82 -4.94 -6.64
CA ARG A 93 -6.04 -3.91 -5.63
C ARG A 93 -6.82 -4.52 -4.46
N GLY A 94 -6.69 -3.92 -3.30
CA GLY A 94 -7.38 -4.30 -2.07
C GLY A 94 -7.77 -3.07 -1.26
N GLY A 95 -8.14 -3.25 -0.02
CA GLY A 95 -8.54 -2.16 0.85
C GLY A 95 -8.04 -2.35 2.28
N ASP A 96 -6.84 -2.89 2.44
CA ASP A 96 -6.24 -3.18 3.76
C ASP A 96 -5.51 -1.97 4.34
N SER A 97 -5.29 -0.95 3.52
CA SER A 97 -4.74 0.32 3.94
C SER A 97 -5.77 1.42 3.66
N ASP A 98 -5.95 2.33 4.60
CA ASP A 98 -6.73 3.53 4.37
C ASP A 98 -6.06 4.36 3.27
N PHE A 99 -6.86 4.96 2.41
CA PHE A 99 -6.40 5.85 1.34
C PHE A 99 -5.46 5.21 0.28
N ALA A 100 -5.05 3.96 0.44
CA ALA A 100 -4.26 3.23 -0.55
C ALA A 100 -4.96 1.92 -0.92
N PRO A 101 -5.27 1.66 -2.21
CA PRO A 101 -5.99 0.46 -2.61
C PRO A 101 -5.06 -0.76 -2.68
N LEU A 102 -4.39 -1.07 -1.58
CA LEU A 102 -3.38 -2.12 -1.49
C LEU A 102 -3.91 -3.33 -0.70
N PRO A 103 -3.65 -4.56 -1.17
CA PRO A 103 -3.86 -5.77 -0.38
C PRO A 103 -2.63 -6.08 0.47
N ASN A 104 -2.81 -6.43 1.73
CA ASN A 104 -1.74 -7.02 2.53
C ASN A 104 -1.45 -8.43 2.00
N SER A 105 -0.30 -8.57 1.35
CA SER A 105 0.04 -9.79 0.60
C SER A 105 1.53 -9.84 0.27
N TYR A 106 2.01 -11.06 0.00
CA TYR A 106 3.39 -11.33 -0.40
C TYR A 106 3.42 -12.20 -1.65
N ILE A 107 4.53 -12.14 -2.39
CA ILE A 107 4.77 -13.01 -3.56
C ILE A 107 6.10 -13.72 -3.40
N ILE A 108 6.11 -15.01 -3.72
CA ILE A 108 7.30 -15.77 -4.05
C ILE A 108 7.25 -16.12 -5.52
N LEU A 109 8.28 -15.74 -6.25
CA LEU A 109 8.45 -16.03 -7.67
C LEU A 109 9.76 -16.77 -7.90
N ASP A 110 9.70 -17.99 -8.43
CA ASP A 110 10.88 -18.77 -8.76
C ASP A 110 11.32 -18.61 -10.24
N ARG A 111 12.50 -19.17 -10.56
CA ARG A 111 13.04 -19.16 -11.94
C ARG A 111 12.18 -19.91 -12.96
N LYS A 112 11.38 -20.88 -12.52
CA LYS A 112 10.50 -21.71 -13.37
C LYS A 112 9.18 -20.99 -13.65
N LYS A 113 9.01 -19.75 -13.20
CA LYS A 113 7.80 -18.91 -13.29
C LYS A 113 6.67 -19.40 -12.39
N THR A 114 6.96 -20.28 -11.41
CA THR A 114 5.97 -20.60 -10.39
C THR A 114 5.80 -19.40 -9.47
N LEU A 115 4.56 -18.98 -9.31
CA LEU A 115 4.22 -17.83 -8.50
C LEU A 115 3.24 -18.23 -7.40
N TYR A 116 3.62 -17.92 -6.17
CA TYR A 116 2.82 -18.09 -4.97
C TYR A 116 2.40 -16.69 -4.46
N LEU A 117 1.09 -16.48 -4.33
CA LEU A 117 0.52 -15.28 -3.72
C LEU A 117 0.01 -15.63 -2.32
N PHE A 118 0.57 -15.01 -1.31
CA PHE A 118 0.12 -15.12 0.08
C PHE A 118 -0.79 -13.95 0.41
N CYS A 119 -2.04 -14.20 0.77
CA CYS A 119 -3.00 -13.21 1.21
C CYS A 119 -4.09 -13.87 2.07
N ASN A 120 -4.90 -13.08 2.76
CA ASN A 120 -6.07 -13.61 3.45
C ASN A 120 -7.09 -14.15 2.42
N LEU A 121 -7.38 -15.44 2.46
CA LEU A 121 -8.24 -16.12 1.49
C LEU A 121 -9.68 -15.58 1.51
N ASN A 122 -10.16 -15.07 2.64
CA ASN A 122 -11.48 -14.45 2.75
C ASN A 122 -11.64 -13.20 1.87
N LYS A 123 -10.54 -12.63 1.36
CA LYS A 123 -10.54 -11.48 0.44
C LYS A 123 -10.63 -11.89 -1.04
N ILE A 124 -10.49 -13.17 -1.35
CA ILE A 124 -10.52 -13.71 -2.71
C ILE A 124 -11.91 -14.27 -3.01
N ASN A 125 -12.65 -13.62 -3.88
CA ASN A 125 -13.91 -14.14 -4.41
C ASN A 125 -13.68 -15.04 -5.64
N THR A 126 -14.70 -15.76 -6.08
CA THR A 126 -14.65 -16.68 -7.22
C THR A 126 -14.18 -15.98 -8.51
N LYS A 127 -14.64 -14.75 -8.77
CA LYS A 127 -14.20 -13.95 -9.94
C LYS A 127 -12.71 -13.64 -9.89
N THR A 128 -12.22 -13.17 -8.75
CA THR A 128 -10.80 -12.87 -8.56
C THR A 128 -9.95 -14.14 -8.70
N ARG A 129 -10.41 -15.27 -8.13
CA ARG A 129 -9.71 -16.56 -8.26
C ARG A 129 -9.59 -17.01 -9.71
N LYS A 130 -10.65 -16.88 -10.50
CA LYS A 130 -10.61 -17.19 -11.96
C LYS A 130 -9.60 -16.30 -12.70
N LEU A 131 -9.49 -15.00 -12.35
CA LEU A 131 -8.55 -14.08 -12.97
C LEU A 131 -7.09 -14.32 -12.51
N LEU A 132 -6.88 -14.94 -11.37
CA LEU A 132 -5.57 -15.36 -10.85
C LEU A 132 -5.24 -16.82 -11.18
N LYS A 133 -5.93 -17.45 -12.14
CA LYS A 133 -5.56 -18.78 -12.61
C LYS A 133 -4.06 -18.82 -12.99
N ASN A 134 -3.39 -19.92 -12.74
CA ASN A 134 -1.94 -20.10 -12.87
C ASN A 134 -1.10 -19.39 -11.77
N ILE A 135 -1.73 -18.91 -10.71
CA ILE A 135 -1.08 -18.40 -9.51
C ILE A 135 -1.55 -19.26 -8.33
N SER A 136 -0.64 -19.83 -7.59
CA SER A 136 -0.95 -20.57 -6.36
C SER A 136 -1.28 -19.58 -5.25
N VAL A 137 -2.56 -19.45 -4.89
CA VAL A 137 -3.01 -18.55 -3.81
C VAL A 137 -3.05 -19.33 -2.51
N ILE A 138 -2.27 -18.88 -1.53
CA ILE A 138 -2.07 -19.50 -0.22
C ILE A 138 -2.50 -18.54 0.88
N ASP A 139 -3.06 -19.07 1.98
CA ASP A 139 -3.39 -18.21 3.13
C ASP A 139 -2.12 -17.61 3.73
N ILE A 140 -2.17 -16.31 4.02
CA ILE A 140 -1.03 -15.53 4.52
C ILE A 140 -0.45 -16.09 5.82
N LYS A 141 -1.25 -16.77 6.65
CA LYS A 141 -0.80 -17.41 7.89
C LYS A 141 0.23 -18.52 7.67
N PHE A 142 0.32 -19.07 6.47
CA PHE A 142 1.28 -20.13 6.12
C PHE A 142 2.60 -19.60 5.56
N VAL A 143 2.79 -18.29 5.44
CA VAL A 143 4.00 -17.71 4.82
C VAL A 143 5.27 -18.13 5.57
N GLU A 144 5.31 -18.07 6.88
CA GLU A 144 6.49 -18.41 7.69
C GLU A 144 6.88 -19.89 7.51
N LYS A 145 5.88 -20.79 7.57
CA LYS A 145 6.08 -22.22 7.32
C LYS A 145 6.57 -22.48 5.89
N PHE A 146 6.04 -21.77 4.90
CA PHE A 146 6.48 -21.92 3.52
C PHE A 146 7.94 -21.45 3.35
N LEU A 147 8.29 -20.29 3.92
CA LEU A 147 9.66 -19.76 3.86
C LEU A 147 10.69 -20.67 4.55
N SER A 148 10.32 -21.32 5.67
CA SER A 148 11.21 -22.22 6.41
C SER A 148 11.56 -23.51 5.64
N ASN A 149 10.73 -23.89 4.67
CA ASN A 149 10.93 -25.07 3.82
C ASN A 149 11.78 -24.79 2.57
N ILE A 150 12.18 -23.52 2.34
CA ILE A 150 13.04 -23.17 1.21
C ILE A 150 14.50 -23.40 1.60
N ASN A 151 15.21 -24.22 0.83
CA ASN A 151 16.60 -24.57 1.11
C ASN A 151 17.49 -24.44 -0.14
N ASN A 152 18.76 -24.12 0.07
CA ASN A 152 19.80 -24.08 -0.95
C ASN A 152 19.45 -23.20 -2.17
N LYS A 153 18.84 -22.03 -1.92
CA LYS A 153 18.45 -21.04 -2.94
C LYS A 153 19.17 -19.73 -2.73
N LYS A 154 19.41 -19.02 -3.84
CA LYS A 154 19.81 -17.62 -3.84
C LYS A 154 18.54 -16.76 -3.93
N ILE A 155 18.18 -16.11 -2.81
CA ILE A 155 16.90 -15.41 -2.65
C ILE A 155 17.14 -13.91 -2.58
N GLN A 156 16.52 -13.15 -3.48
CA GLN A 156 16.48 -11.69 -3.34
C GLN A 156 15.30 -11.29 -2.47
N ILE A 157 15.59 -10.48 -1.47
CA ILE A 157 14.62 -9.80 -0.60
C ILE A 157 14.76 -8.29 -0.75
N ASP A 158 13.67 -7.57 -0.51
CA ASP A 158 13.68 -6.11 -0.53
C ASP A 158 14.14 -5.53 0.82
N ARG A 159 15.22 -4.74 0.82
CA ARG A 159 15.75 -4.10 2.02
C ARG A 159 14.81 -3.09 2.67
N LEU A 160 13.84 -2.54 1.89
CA LEU A 160 12.92 -1.51 2.35
C LEU A 160 11.67 -2.10 3.02
N SER A 161 11.26 -3.32 2.65
CA SER A 161 9.98 -3.89 3.07
C SER A 161 10.07 -5.28 3.70
N CYS A 162 11.16 -6.04 3.47
CA CYS A 162 11.29 -7.38 4.06
C CYS A 162 11.60 -7.28 5.56
N SER A 163 10.72 -7.82 6.38
CA SER A 163 10.88 -7.82 7.83
C SER A 163 12.09 -8.66 8.27
N ILE A 164 12.63 -8.33 9.44
CA ILE A 164 13.73 -9.07 10.06
C ILE A 164 13.33 -10.52 10.31
N LEU A 165 12.08 -10.78 10.69
CA LEU A 165 11.57 -12.13 10.88
C LEU A 165 11.73 -12.97 9.61
N PHE A 166 11.19 -12.52 8.48
CA PHE A 166 11.26 -13.25 7.22
C PHE A 166 12.71 -13.42 6.73
N LYS A 167 13.52 -12.37 6.86
CA LYS A 167 14.94 -12.45 6.53
C LYS A 167 15.66 -13.50 7.37
N ASN A 168 15.40 -13.57 8.67
CA ASN A 168 16.04 -14.54 9.56
C ASN A 168 15.60 -15.96 9.26
N ILE A 169 14.32 -16.21 8.95
CA ILE A 169 13.82 -17.52 8.52
C ILE A 169 14.56 -17.98 7.26
N LEU A 170 14.59 -17.13 6.23
CA LEU A 170 15.21 -17.46 4.95
C LEU A 170 16.72 -17.65 5.05
N LYS A 171 17.41 -16.85 5.87
CA LYS A 171 18.88 -16.89 6.00
C LYS A 171 19.39 -18.20 6.60
N LYS A 172 18.57 -18.99 7.29
CA LYS A 172 19.01 -20.25 7.92
C LYS A 172 19.62 -21.22 6.90
N ASN A 173 18.98 -21.37 5.73
CA ASN A 173 19.33 -22.39 4.75
C ASN A 173 19.52 -21.84 3.34
N ASN A 174 19.64 -20.51 3.15
CA ASN A 174 19.69 -19.89 1.84
C ASN A 174 20.69 -18.72 1.80
N LEU A 175 21.18 -18.41 0.59
CA LEU A 175 21.97 -17.21 0.32
C LEU A 175 21.04 -16.01 0.08
N ILE A 176 21.09 -15.01 0.94
CA ILE A 176 20.23 -13.83 0.87
C ILE A 176 20.91 -12.68 0.15
N ILE A 177 20.25 -12.17 -0.87
CA ILE A 177 20.60 -10.93 -1.58
C ILE A 177 19.67 -9.83 -1.08
N ASP A 178 20.17 -9.00 -0.18
CA ASP A 178 19.46 -7.90 0.46
C ASP A 178 19.63 -6.61 -0.36
N LYS A 179 18.78 -6.41 -1.35
CA LYS A 179 18.79 -5.26 -2.27
C LYS A 179 17.38 -4.71 -2.46
N GLN A 180 17.28 -3.51 -2.98
CA GLN A 180 15.99 -2.95 -3.38
C GLN A 180 15.31 -3.84 -4.44
N ASP A 181 14.00 -4.04 -4.26
CA ASP A 181 13.18 -4.80 -5.20
C ASP A 181 13.19 -4.13 -6.59
N PRO A 182 13.57 -4.85 -7.67
CA PRO A 182 13.59 -4.29 -9.02
C PRO A 182 12.22 -3.82 -9.52
N ILE A 183 11.13 -4.26 -8.91
CA ILE A 183 9.78 -3.81 -9.24
C ILE A 183 9.62 -2.30 -9.01
N TYR A 184 10.32 -1.70 -8.02
CA TYR A 184 10.28 -0.25 -7.83
C TYR A 184 10.71 0.50 -9.09
N TYR A 185 11.79 0.06 -9.74
CA TYR A 185 12.23 0.65 -11.00
C TYR A 185 11.24 0.38 -12.13
N LEU A 186 10.75 -0.85 -12.27
CA LEU A 186 9.79 -1.21 -13.32
C LEU A 186 8.50 -0.40 -13.25
N LYS A 187 7.96 -0.15 -12.05
CA LYS A 187 6.70 0.60 -11.87
C LYS A 187 6.87 2.12 -11.94
N CYS A 188 8.09 2.64 -11.73
CA CYS A 188 8.29 4.10 -11.82
C CYS A 188 8.25 4.61 -13.26
N ILE A 189 8.58 3.76 -14.25
CA ILE A 189 8.47 4.07 -15.68
C ILE A 189 7.04 3.78 -16.11
N LYS A 190 6.24 4.84 -16.30
CA LYS A 190 4.82 4.73 -16.64
C LYS A 190 4.63 4.40 -18.11
N ASN A 191 3.74 3.46 -18.41
CA ASN A 191 3.30 3.22 -19.80
C ASN A 191 2.29 4.28 -20.25
N ASN A 192 2.02 4.34 -21.57
CA ASN A 192 1.14 5.35 -22.16
C ASN A 192 -0.29 5.33 -21.59
N ILE A 193 -0.81 4.16 -21.20
CA ILE A 193 -2.15 4.06 -20.62
C ILE A 193 -2.15 4.58 -19.18
N GLU A 194 -1.12 4.30 -18.39
CA GLU A 194 -0.95 4.86 -17.04
C GLU A 194 -0.85 6.40 -17.12
N ILE A 195 -0.07 6.95 -18.06
CA ILE A 195 0.04 8.40 -18.27
C ILE A 195 -1.32 9.00 -18.63
N LYS A 196 -2.00 8.43 -19.66
CA LYS A 196 -3.32 8.89 -20.10
C LYS A 196 -4.35 8.86 -18.95
N ASN A 197 -4.37 7.79 -18.17
CA ASN A 197 -5.30 7.65 -17.04
C ASN A 197 -4.97 8.64 -15.92
N THR A 198 -3.69 8.92 -15.66
CA THR A 198 -3.26 9.93 -14.69
C THR A 198 -3.73 11.32 -15.11
N ILE A 199 -3.49 11.74 -16.36
CA ILE A 199 -3.97 13.02 -16.90
C ILE A 199 -5.49 13.13 -16.75
N LYS A 200 -6.22 12.09 -17.16
CA LYS A 200 -7.69 12.06 -17.07
C LYS A 200 -8.19 12.16 -15.62
N SER A 201 -7.52 11.50 -14.69
CA SER A 201 -7.84 11.56 -13.26
C SER A 201 -7.67 12.97 -12.71
N HIS A 202 -6.60 13.66 -13.07
CA HIS A 202 -6.35 15.05 -12.66
C HIS A 202 -7.38 16.02 -13.25
N ILE A 203 -7.82 15.83 -14.50
CA ILE A 203 -8.90 16.63 -15.09
C ILE A 203 -10.20 16.46 -14.28
N PHE A 204 -10.57 15.23 -13.93
CA PHE A 204 -11.77 14.99 -13.12
C PHE A 204 -11.68 15.59 -11.72
N ASP A 205 -10.52 15.50 -11.07
CA ASP A 205 -10.32 16.11 -9.76
C ASP A 205 -10.31 17.64 -9.85
N GLY A 206 -9.70 18.20 -10.90
CA GLY A 206 -9.73 19.64 -11.19
C GLY A 206 -11.16 20.18 -11.37
N VAL A 207 -12.02 19.45 -12.08
CA VAL A 207 -13.45 19.81 -12.22
C VAL A 207 -14.14 19.79 -10.85
N ALA A 208 -13.89 18.79 -10.02
CA ALA A 208 -14.48 18.71 -8.69
C ALA A 208 -14.02 19.88 -7.80
N LEU A 209 -12.73 20.22 -7.84
CA LEU A 209 -12.14 21.31 -7.12
C LEU A 209 -12.68 22.68 -7.58
N THR A 210 -12.77 22.91 -8.90
CA THR A 210 -13.36 24.14 -9.48
C THR A 210 -14.81 24.33 -9.02
N LYS A 211 -15.62 23.27 -9.04
CA LYS A 211 -17.00 23.30 -8.52
C LYS A 211 -17.05 23.60 -7.02
N PHE A 212 -16.09 23.09 -6.27
CA PHE A 212 -15.98 23.38 -4.85
C PHE A 212 -15.62 24.85 -4.59
N ILE A 213 -14.64 25.40 -5.31
CA ILE A 213 -14.24 26.82 -5.19
C ILE A 213 -15.43 27.73 -5.54
N PHE A 214 -16.14 27.44 -6.62
CA PHE A 214 -17.34 28.17 -6.99
C PHE A 214 -18.40 28.09 -5.88
N TRP A 215 -18.66 26.90 -5.36
CA TRP A 215 -19.65 26.71 -4.30
C TRP A 215 -19.27 27.49 -3.04
N ILE A 216 -18.03 27.44 -2.57
CA ILE A 216 -17.62 28.13 -1.35
C ILE A 216 -17.73 29.64 -1.50
N LYS A 217 -17.27 30.20 -2.63
CA LYS A 217 -17.35 31.65 -2.92
C LYS A 217 -18.79 32.17 -2.92
N ASN A 218 -19.74 31.41 -3.46
CA ASN A 218 -21.14 31.84 -3.56
C ASN A 218 -21.96 31.61 -2.28
N ASN A 219 -21.49 30.71 -1.41
CA ASN A 219 -22.26 30.40 -0.17
C ASN A 219 -21.65 31.00 1.09
N PHE A 220 -20.38 31.39 1.05
CA PHE A 220 -19.65 31.85 2.22
C PHE A 220 -20.28 33.06 2.89
N LYS A 221 -20.85 34.01 2.14
CA LYS A 221 -21.50 35.24 2.68
C LYS A 221 -22.86 34.94 3.29
N ASN A 222 -23.58 33.93 2.76
CA ASN A 222 -25.01 33.71 3.04
C ASN A 222 -25.27 32.60 4.06
N ARG A 223 -24.23 31.81 4.40
CA ARG A 223 -24.36 30.73 5.38
C ARG A 223 -23.06 30.47 6.12
N LYS A 224 -23.19 29.99 7.35
CA LYS A 224 -22.05 29.49 8.11
C LYS A 224 -21.57 28.18 7.48
N ILE A 225 -20.32 28.16 7.05
CA ILE A 225 -19.66 26.94 6.49
C ILE A 225 -18.58 26.54 7.48
N THR A 226 -18.58 25.27 7.86
CA THR A 226 -17.56 24.70 8.75
C THR A 226 -16.49 23.95 7.95
N GLU A 227 -15.37 23.61 8.59
CA GLU A 227 -14.31 22.77 8.02
C GLU A 227 -14.88 21.40 7.55
N ILE A 228 -15.79 20.80 8.34
CA ILE A 228 -16.45 19.54 8.00
C ILE A 228 -17.39 19.71 6.79
N ASP A 229 -18.12 20.82 6.70
CA ASP A 229 -18.96 21.10 5.52
C ASP A 229 -18.11 21.23 4.26
N ALA A 230 -16.99 21.93 4.33
CA ALA A 230 -16.07 22.12 3.22
C ALA A 230 -15.52 20.78 2.72
N GLN A 231 -14.96 19.95 3.60
CA GLN A 231 -14.43 18.62 3.21
C GLN A 231 -15.52 17.70 2.64
N THR A 232 -16.71 17.70 3.25
CA THR A 232 -17.83 16.86 2.81
C THR A 232 -18.34 17.29 1.43
N LYS A 233 -18.38 18.60 1.18
CA LYS A 233 -18.82 19.15 -0.10
C LYS A 233 -17.85 18.80 -1.23
N LEU A 234 -16.54 18.97 -1.01
CA LEU A 234 -15.55 18.57 -1.99
C LEU A 234 -15.63 17.07 -2.30
N LEU A 235 -15.74 16.23 -1.27
CA LEU A 235 -15.93 14.79 -1.45
C LEU A 235 -17.20 14.47 -2.26
N SER A 236 -18.29 15.21 -2.05
CA SER A 236 -19.53 15.03 -2.80
C SER A 236 -19.34 15.30 -4.29
N PHE A 237 -18.55 16.31 -4.66
CA PHE A 237 -18.22 16.60 -6.06
C PHE A 237 -17.33 15.52 -6.68
N ARG A 238 -16.33 15.02 -5.95
CA ARG A 238 -15.46 13.91 -6.40
C ARG A 238 -16.25 12.63 -6.65
N LYS A 239 -17.20 12.29 -5.77
CA LYS A 239 -18.09 11.11 -5.89
C LYS A 239 -18.99 11.12 -7.12
N LYS A 240 -19.21 12.27 -7.77
CA LYS A 240 -19.95 12.35 -9.03
C LYS A 240 -19.22 11.70 -10.20
N ASN A 241 -17.91 11.51 -10.10
CA ASN A 241 -17.17 10.76 -11.10
C ASN A 241 -17.40 9.25 -10.91
N LYS A 242 -17.92 8.58 -11.95
CA LYS A 242 -18.17 7.13 -11.97
C LYS A 242 -16.95 6.27 -11.65
N ASN A 243 -15.74 6.79 -11.91
CA ASN A 243 -14.48 6.10 -11.64
C ASN A 243 -13.87 6.44 -10.28
N PHE A 244 -14.55 7.25 -9.46
CA PHE A 244 -14.08 7.56 -8.12
C PHE A 244 -14.09 6.29 -7.26
N LEU A 245 -12.93 5.90 -6.74
CA LEU A 245 -12.77 4.74 -5.88
C LEU A 245 -12.73 5.13 -4.40
N SER A 246 -11.79 6.01 -4.05
CA SER A 246 -11.56 6.49 -2.69
C SER A 246 -10.73 7.77 -2.73
N LEU A 247 -10.64 8.45 -1.58
CA LEU A 247 -9.63 9.49 -1.38
C LEU A 247 -8.24 8.85 -1.30
N SER A 248 -7.21 9.58 -1.73
CA SER A 248 -5.80 9.17 -1.63
C SER A 248 -5.13 9.55 -0.31
N PHE A 249 -5.78 10.45 0.45
CA PHE A 249 -5.39 10.84 1.81
C PHE A 249 -6.60 11.50 2.53
N PRO A 250 -6.58 11.62 3.87
CA PRO A 250 -7.64 12.32 4.60
C PRO A 250 -7.64 13.79 4.18
N THR A 251 -8.83 14.36 3.93
CA THR A 251 -8.93 15.77 3.60
C THR A 251 -8.45 16.63 4.78
N ILE A 252 -7.55 17.56 4.53
CA ILE A 252 -7.10 18.57 5.48
C ILE A 252 -7.94 19.83 5.19
N SER A 253 -8.83 20.15 6.11
CA SER A 253 -9.66 21.36 6.05
C SER A 253 -9.52 22.04 7.40
N GLY A 254 -8.60 22.98 7.49
CA GLY A 254 -8.30 23.77 8.68
C GLY A 254 -8.47 25.25 8.38
N THR A 255 -9.07 26.00 9.32
CA THR A 255 -9.24 27.45 9.22
C THR A 255 -8.73 28.14 10.49
N GLY A 256 -8.17 29.35 10.36
CA GLY A 256 -7.55 30.08 11.46
C GLY A 256 -6.49 29.25 12.18
N SER A 257 -6.55 29.14 13.51
CA SER A 257 -5.54 28.39 14.28
C SER A 257 -5.46 26.89 13.95
N ASN A 258 -6.50 26.28 13.38
CA ASN A 258 -6.47 24.88 12.95
C ASN A 258 -5.59 24.69 11.70
N GLY A 259 -5.41 25.74 10.88
CA GLY A 259 -4.52 25.70 9.71
C GLY A 259 -3.04 25.52 10.06
N ALA A 260 -2.63 25.88 11.28
CA ALA A 260 -1.26 25.69 11.77
C ALA A 260 -0.95 24.23 12.23
N ILE A 261 -1.96 23.38 12.33
CA ILE A 261 -1.78 21.99 12.83
C ILE A 261 -1.40 21.09 11.67
N ILE A 262 -0.20 20.52 11.74
CA ILE A 262 0.28 19.55 10.74
C ILE A 262 -0.63 18.32 10.74
N HIS A 263 -1.05 17.89 9.55
CA HIS A 263 -1.98 16.77 9.36
C HIS A 263 -3.31 16.91 10.10
N TYR A 264 -3.79 18.15 10.26
CA TYR A 264 -5.07 18.43 10.93
C TYR A 264 -6.22 17.62 10.31
N LYS A 265 -7.08 17.10 11.18
CA LYS A 265 -8.31 16.41 10.80
C LYS A 265 -9.46 16.98 11.58
N ALA A 266 -10.36 17.69 10.90
CA ALA A 266 -11.57 18.24 11.50
C ALA A 266 -12.44 17.13 12.09
N ASN A 267 -12.93 17.33 13.31
CA ASN A 267 -13.87 16.48 14.00
C ASN A 267 -14.89 17.33 14.78
N LYS A 268 -15.93 16.71 15.32
CA LYS A 268 -17.03 17.43 16.00
C LYS A 268 -16.56 18.36 17.11
N LYS A 269 -15.43 18.07 17.79
CA LYS A 269 -14.91 18.89 18.90
C LYS A 269 -14.03 20.05 18.43
N THR A 270 -13.32 19.90 17.31
CA THR A 270 -12.34 20.88 16.80
C THR A 270 -12.83 21.67 15.61
N ASN A 271 -13.97 21.29 15.04
CA ASN A 271 -14.57 21.89 13.84
C ASN A 271 -14.85 23.39 14.01
N LYS A 272 -14.32 24.23 13.15
CA LYS A 272 -14.51 25.68 13.16
C LYS A 272 -15.32 26.16 11.96
N ILE A 273 -15.96 27.32 12.16
CA ILE A 273 -16.62 28.06 11.08
C ILE A 273 -15.56 28.86 10.35
N LEU A 274 -15.58 28.82 9.02
CA LEU A 274 -14.73 29.65 8.17
C LEU A 274 -15.12 31.12 8.31
N LYS A 275 -14.14 32.00 8.47
CA LYS A 275 -14.33 33.45 8.57
C LYS A 275 -13.61 34.16 7.43
N LYS A 276 -14.05 35.34 7.09
CA LYS A 276 -13.36 36.22 6.14
C LYS A 276 -11.98 36.59 6.71
N GLY A 277 -10.95 36.40 5.90
CA GLY A 277 -9.55 36.66 6.28
C GLY A 277 -8.83 35.50 6.97
N ASP A 278 -9.53 34.40 7.27
CA ASP A 278 -8.84 33.18 7.73
C ASP A 278 -8.02 32.55 6.57
N LEU A 279 -6.89 31.97 6.98
CA LEU A 279 -6.09 31.11 6.11
C LEU A 279 -6.66 29.73 6.12
#